data_2ba32d657ecb19fa970a1aa40b7fa4bf
#
_entry.id   2ba32d657ecb19fa970a1aa40b7fa4bf
#
_cell.length_a   1.000
_cell.length_b   1.000
_cell.length_c   1.000
_cell.angle_alpha   90.00
_cell.angle_beta   90.00
_cell.angle_gamma   90.00
#
_symmetry.space_group_name_H-M   'P 1'
#
loop_
_entity.id
_entity.type
_entity.pdbx_description
1 polymer ?
#
loop_
_entity_poly.entity_id
_entity_poly.type
_entity_poly.pdbx_seq_one_letter_code
_entity_poly.pdbx_strand_id
1 'polypeptide(L)'
;MSLKSKIKDIILSNAAVSNNRTIGVEEESLVFQGDGKRIPVKSKTTLDAKTLIQNLNQKTKNNGFYTLEPGGQVEWSSPPLPDLNQLYQAMKKHQSMLESELSASQLKIIYFELDL
;
A
#
# COMPACT_ATOMS: atom_id res chain seq x y z
N MET A 1 1.96 -9.34 -16.32
CA MET A 1 3.21 -9.26 -15.54
C MET A 1 2.89 -9.18 -14.06
N SER A 2 3.52 -9.96 -13.23
CA SER A 2 3.29 -9.92 -11.79
C SER A 2 3.83 -8.61 -11.17
N LEU A 3 3.27 -8.22 -10.03
CA LEU A 3 3.75 -7.06 -9.29
C LEU A 3 5.24 -7.17 -8.95
N LYS A 4 5.68 -8.36 -8.54
CA LYS A 4 7.09 -8.64 -8.26
C LYS A 4 7.99 -8.36 -9.48
N SER A 5 7.58 -8.80 -10.67
CA SER A 5 8.34 -8.56 -11.91
C SER A 5 8.39 -7.09 -12.27
N LYS A 6 7.29 -6.36 -12.12
CA LYS A 6 7.26 -4.90 -12.37
C LYS A 6 8.20 -4.14 -11.44
N ILE A 7 8.19 -4.45 -10.17
CA ILE A 7 9.08 -3.82 -9.19
C ILE A 7 10.54 -4.13 -9.52
N LYS A 8 10.84 -5.38 -9.84
CA LYS A 8 12.18 -5.80 -10.22
C LYS A 8 12.68 -5.03 -11.44
N ASP A 9 11.86 -4.89 -12.47
CA ASP A 9 12.23 -4.17 -13.68
C ASP A 9 12.48 -2.69 -13.43
N ILE A 10 11.64 -2.04 -12.62
CA ILE A 10 11.81 -0.63 -12.24
C ILE A 10 13.11 -0.43 -11.49
N ILE A 11 13.38 -1.24 -10.51
CA ILE A 11 14.56 -1.12 -9.66
C ILE A 11 15.84 -1.39 -10.46
N LEU A 12 15.85 -2.45 -11.27
CA LEU A 12 17.04 -2.78 -12.09
C LEU A 12 17.32 -1.73 -13.16
N SER A 13 16.29 -1.08 -13.70
CA SER A 13 16.47 -0.03 -14.72
C SER A 13 16.99 1.28 -14.13
N ASN A 14 16.74 1.53 -12.84
CA ASN A 14 17.08 2.80 -12.20
C ASN A 14 18.21 2.70 -11.16
N ALA A 15 18.61 1.51 -10.79
CA ALA A 15 19.57 1.32 -9.71
C ALA A 15 21.01 1.27 -10.20
N ALA A 16 21.79 2.28 -9.83
CA ALA A 16 23.21 2.06 -9.69
C ALA A 16 23.40 1.20 -8.43
N VAL A 17 23.80 -0.05 -8.61
CA VAL A 17 23.95 -0.99 -7.48
C VAL A 17 25.10 -0.54 -6.59
N SER A 18 24.77 -0.14 -5.38
CA SER A 18 25.75 0.10 -4.32
C SER A 18 25.39 -0.79 -3.14
N ASN A 19 26.38 -1.43 -2.53
CA ASN A 19 26.20 -2.33 -1.38
C ASN A 19 25.60 -1.62 -0.14
N ASN A 20 25.57 -0.29 -0.13
CA ASN A 20 25.08 0.52 0.99
C ASN A 20 23.72 1.18 0.70
N ARG A 21 23.09 0.86 -0.41
CA ARG A 21 21.79 1.45 -0.76
C ARG A 21 20.64 0.60 -0.25
N THR A 22 19.59 1.29 0.20
CA THR A 22 18.31 0.68 0.50
C THR A 22 17.34 0.97 -0.62
N ILE A 23 16.29 0.15 -0.69
CA ILE A 23 15.22 0.24 -1.67
C ILE A 23 13.92 0.51 -0.93
N GLY A 24 13.11 1.39 -1.48
CA GLY A 24 11.76 1.64 -0.97
C GLY A 24 10.76 1.65 -2.11
N VAL A 25 9.49 1.43 -1.79
CA VAL A 25 8.38 1.50 -2.73
C VAL A 25 7.18 2.17 -2.06
N GLU A 26 6.39 2.83 -2.89
CA GLU A 26 5.10 3.39 -2.49
C GLU A 26 4.02 2.72 -3.32
N GLU A 27 2.93 2.31 -2.69
CA GLU A 27 1.77 1.72 -3.35
C GLU A 27 0.52 2.49 -2.99
N GLU A 28 -0.14 3.06 -3.99
CA GLU A 28 -1.40 3.77 -3.84
C GLU A 28 -2.57 2.84 -4.16
N SER A 29 -3.64 2.98 -3.39
CA SER A 29 -4.84 2.18 -3.55
C SER A 29 -6.08 3.04 -3.43
N LEU A 30 -7.11 2.71 -4.22
CA LEU A 30 -8.45 3.25 -4.05
C LEU A 30 -9.31 2.23 -3.32
N VAL A 31 -10.00 2.67 -2.29
CA VAL A 31 -10.86 1.83 -1.47
C VAL A 31 -12.32 2.14 -1.77
N PHE A 32 -13.12 1.10 -2.00
CA PHE A 32 -14.52 1.18 -2.38
C PHE A 32 -15.41 0.48 -1.37
N GLN A 33 -16.61 1.03 -1.19
CA GLN A 33 -17.70 0.38 -0.47
C GLN A 33 -18.28 -0.76 -1.30
N GLY A 34 -19.06 -1.63 -0.67
CA GLY A 34 -19.72 -2.74 -1.35
C GLY A 34 -20.69 -2.30 -2.45
N ASP A 35 -21.20 -1.08 -2.40
CA ASP A 35 -22.07 -0.49 -3.42
C ASP A 35 -21.32 0.11 -4.62
N GLY A 36 -19.98 0.00 -4.64
CA GLY A 36 -19.13 0.53 -5.70
C GLY A 36 -18.73 1.99 -5.55
N LYS A 37 -19.18 2.68 -4.52
CA LYS A 37 -18.76 4.05 -4.22
C LYS A 37 -17.47 4.05 -3.43
N ARG A 38 -16.65 5.08 -3.63
CA ARG A 38 -15.44 5.27 -2.84
C ARG A 38 -15.79 5.54 -1.38
N ILE A 39 -14.95 5.08 -0.46
CA ILE A 39 -15.15 5.42 0.95
C ILE A 39 -14.95 6.94 1.13
N PRO A 40 -15.71 7.57 2.03
CA PRO A 40 -15.51 8.98 2.32
C PRO A 40 -14.15 9.20 3.00
N VAL A 41 -13.57 10.38 2.79
CA VAL A 41 -12.33 10.77 3.50
C VAL A 41 -12.61 10.89 4.99
N LYS A 42 -13.76 11.45 5.34
CA LYS A 42 -14.20 11.61 6.73
C LYS A 42 -15.70 11.39 6.80
N SER A 43 -16.15 10.58 7.76
CA SER A 43 -17.57 10.31 7.98
C SER A 43 -17.87 10.14 9.48
N LYS A 44 -19.08 10.49 9.88
CA LYS A 44 -19.57 10.28 11.25
C LYS A 44 -20.31 8.95 11.41
N THR A 45 -20.74 8.33 10.32
CA THR A 45 -21.66 7.18 10.34
C THR A 45 -21.08 5.91 9.78
N THR A 46 -20.02 6.00 8.97
CA THR A 46 -19.37 4.84 8.33
C THR A 46 -17.88 4.91 8.52
N LEU A 47 -17.20 3.79 8.25
CA LEU A 47 -15.74 3.80 8.19
C LEU A 47 -15.29 4.76 7.09
N ASP A 48 -14.38 5.65 7.43
CA ASP A 48 -13.77 6.59 6.50
C ASP A 48 -12.29 6.29 6.27
N ALA A 49 -11.72 6.90 5.25
CA ALA A 49 -10.32 6.69 4.89
C ALA A 49 -9.37 7.12 6.02
N LYS A 50 -9.69 8.19 6.73
CA LYS A 50 -8.86 8.68 7.84
C LYS A 50 -8.79 7.65 8.97
N THR A 51 -9.92 7.07 9.35
CA THR A 51 -9.98 6.03 10.39
C THR A 51 -9.28 4.76 9.93
N LEU A 52 -9.46 4.36 8.68
CA LEU A 52 -8.77 3.21 8.09
C LEU A 52 -7.25 3.37 8.20
N ILE A 53 -6.72 4.53 7.83
CA ILE A 53 -5.28 4.81 7.92
C ILE A 53 -4.79 4.76 9.36
N GLN A 54 -5.54 5.30 10.30
CA GLN A 54 -5.18 5.22 11.72
C GLN A 54 -5.11 3.78 12.20
N ASN A 55 -6.10 2.95 11.84
CA ASN A 55 -6.12 1.53 12.21
C ASN A 55 -4.95 0.76 11.60
N LEU A 56 -4.66 1.01 10.32
CA LEU A 56 -3.54 0.37 9.63
C LEU A 56 -2.20 0.75 10.26
N ASN A 57 -1.99 2.02 10.58
CA ASN A 57 -0.75 2.47 11.20
C ASN A 57 -0.55 1.90 12.61
N GLN A 58 -1.63 1.65 13.35
CA GLN A 58 -1.53 0.98 14.64
C GLN A 58 -1.10 -0.47 14.53
N LYS A 59 -1.44 -1.14 13.43
CA LYS A 59 -1.18 -2.56 13.20
C LYS A 59 0.12 -2.84 12.46
N THR A 60 0.63 -1.88 11.70
CA THR A 60 1.70 -2.15 10.74
C THR A 60 3.08 -2.35 11.34
N LYS A 61 3.35 -1.88 12.53
CA LYS A 61 4.60 -2.08 13.31
C LYS A 61 5.84 -2.37 12.45
N ASN A 62 6.65 -1.36 12.18
CA ASN A 62 7.93 -1.49 11.46
C ASN A 62 7.84 -1.98 9.99
N ASN A 63 6.64 -2.13 9.44
CA ASN A 63 6.46 -2.50 8.04
C ASN A 63 5.99 -1.31 7.19
N GLY A 64 6.62 -0.16 7.35
CA GLY A 64 6.25 1.06 6.66
C GLY A 64 5.14 1.83 7.36
N PHE A 65 4.48 2.68 6.62
CA PHE A 65 3.39 3.50 7.14
C PHE A 65 2.39 3.85 6.05
N TYR A 66 1.19 4.23 6.49
CA TYR A 66 0.09 4.60 5.60
C TYR A 66 -0.19 6.09 5.70
N THR A 67 -0.44 6.71 4.56
CA THR A 67 -0.85 8.11 4.46
C THR A 67 -2.09 8.24 3.58
N LEU A 68 -2.84 9.31 3.80
CA LEU A 68 -3.97 9.68 2.97
C LEU A 68 -3.52 10.73 1.97
N GLU A 69 -3.61 10.40 0.68
CA GLU A 69 -3.24 11.31 -0.39
C GLU A 69 -4.41 12.21 -0.80
N PRO A 70 -4.15 13.35 -1.43
CA PRO A 70 -5.20 14.17 -2.01
C PRO A 70 -6.08 13.35 -2.96
N GLY A 71 -7.39 13.45 -2.82
CA GLY A 71 -8.32 12.61 -3.58
C GLY A 71 -8.74 11.32 -2.88
N GLY A 72 -8.22 11.06 -1.67
CA GLY A 72 -8.64 9.94 -0.84
C GLY A 72 -7.96 8.61 -1.13
N GLN A 73 -6.86 8.60 -1.88
CA GLN A 73 -6.05 7.40 -2.05
C GLN A 73 -5.33 7.05 -0.75
N VAL A 74 -5.28 5.76 -0.46
CA VAL A 74 -4.49 5.21 0.63
C VAL A 74 -3.12 4.84 0.07
N GLU A 75 -2.07 5.44 0.59
CA GLU A 75 -0.71 5.15 0.18
C GLU A 75 0.02 4.40 1.27
N TRP A 76 0.65 3.29 0.91
CA TRP A 76 1.59 2.60 1.76
C TRP A 76 3.00 2.90 1.30
N SER A 77 3.85 3.34 2.23
CA SER A 77 5.27 3.55 2.00
C SER A 77 6.06 2.48 2.74
N SER A 78 6.87 1.72 2.02
CA SER A 78 7.68 0.67 2.63
C SER A 78 8.75 1.26 3.54
N PRO A 79 9.28 0.47 4.51
CA PRO A 79 10.54 0.84 5.11
C PRO A 79 11.67 0.74 4.08
N PRO A 80 12.78 1.43 4.27
CA PRO A 80 13.96 1.20 3.44
C PRO A 80 14.52 -0.20 3.70
N LEU A 81 14.69 -0.98 2.64
CA LEU A 81 15.08 -2.39 2.72
C LEU A 81 16.32 -2.67 1.89
N PRO A 82 17.15 -3.65 2.31
CA PRO A 82 18.44 -3.87 1.67
C PRO A 82 18.38 -4.61 0.33
N ASP A 83 17.30 -5.35 0.05
CA ASP A 83 17.19 -6.14 -1.17
C ASP A 83 15.75 -6.31 -1.63
N LEU A 84 15.59 -6.79 -2.87
CA LEU A 84 14.31 -7.01 -3.51
C LEU A 84 13.45 -8.07 -2.81
N ASN A 85 14.08 -9.11 -2.27
CA ASN A 85 13.35 -10.16 -1.61
C ASN A 85 12.67 -9.66 -0.34
N GLN A 86 13.37 -8.86 0.45
CA GLN A 86 12.78 -8.24 1.64
C GLN A 86 11.71 -7.24 1.28
N LEU A 87 11.90 -6.47 0.21
CA LEU A 87 10.86 -5.55 -0.30
C LEU A 87 9.60 -6.31 -0.71
N TYR A 88 9.74 -7.42 -1.43
CA TYR A 88 8.62 -8.26 -1.82
C TYR A 88 7.86 -8.80 -0.62
N GLN A 89 8.56 -9.27 0.40
CA GLN A 89 7.93 -9.75 1.64
C GLN A 89 7.19 -8.62 2.37
N ALA A 90 7.76 -7.44 2.43
CA ALA A 90 7.11 -6.27 3.02
C ALA A 90 5.82 -5.90 2.28
N MET A 91 5.83 -5.93 0.95
CA MET A 91 4.65 -5.66 0.13
C MET A 91 3.56 -6.71 0.33
N LYS A 92 3.91 -7.99 0.35
CA LYS A 92 2.95 -9.07 0.61
C LYS A 92 2.29 -8.91 1.97
N LYS A 93 3.07 -8.59 2.97
CA LYS A 93 2.56 -8.36 4.33
C LYS A 93 1.61 -7.17 4.37
N HIS A 94 1.97 -6.06 3.71
CA HIS A 94 1.10 -4.91 3.58
C HIS A 94 -0.22 -5.27 2.89
N GLN A 95 -0.17 -5.95 1.76
CA GLN A 95 -1.37 -6.31 1.00
C GLN A 95 -2.30 -7.22 1.81
N SER A 96 -1.74 -8.22 2.50
CA SER A 96 -2.53 -9.11 3.35
C SER A 96 -3.20 -8.37 4.50
N MET A 97 -2.48 -7.44 5.12
CA MET A 97 -3.03 -6.65 6.23
C MET A 97 -4.12 -5.71 5.76
N LEU A 98 -3.92 -5.04 4.60
CA LEU A 98 -4.92 -4.17 4.03
C LEU A 98 -6.19 -4.93 3.64
N GLU A 99 -6.06 -6.06 2.95
CA GLU A 99 -7.19 -6.91 2.58
C GLU A 99 -7.96 -7.41 3.81
N SER A 100 -7.25 -7.83 4.85
CA SER A 100 -7.88 -8.26 6.10
C SER A 100 -8.68 -7.14 6.77
N GLU A 101 -8.12 -5.95 6.83
CA GLU A 101 -8.78 -4.78 7.41
C GLU A 101 -10.02 -4.37 6.62
N LEU A 102 -9.92 -4.41 5.30
CA LEU A 102 -11.03 -4.06 4.41
C LEU A 102 -12.14 -5.10 4.45
N SER A 103 -11.81 -6.39 4.47
CA SER A 103 -12.79 -7.46 4.56
C SER A 103 -13.61 -7.39 5.84
N ALA A 104 -12.97 -7.06 6.96
CA ALA A 104 -13.66 -6.88 8.24
C ALA A 104 -14.71 -5.76 8.20
N SER A 105 -14.56 -4.79 7.31
CA SER A 105 -15.46 -3.65 7.14
C SER A 105 -16.32 -3.75 5.88
N GLN A 106 -16.33 -4.88 5.20
CA GLN A 106 -17.05 -5.10 3.92
C GLN A 106 -16.63 -4.11 2.82
N LEU A 107 -15.40 -3.69 2.83
CA LEU A 107 -14.82 -2.80 1.82
C LEU A 107 -14.03 -3.59 0.79
N LYS A 108 -13.81 -2.96 -0.36
CA LYS A 108 -13.03 -3.53 -1.47
C LYS A 108 -11.89 -2.61 -1.84
N ILE A 109 -10.80 -3.21 -2.30
CA ILE A 109 -9.68 -2.49 -2.84
C ILE A 109 -9.59 -2.73 -4.35
N ILE A 110 -9.27 -1.67 -5.08
CA ILE A 110 -8.87 -1.78 -6.48
C ILE A 110 -7.42 -1.32 -6.57
N TYR A 111 -6.57 -2.22 -7.02
CA TYR A 111 -5.18 -1.91 -7.30
C TYR A 111 -5.06 -1.33 -8.70
N PHE A 112 -4.40 -0.19 -8.82
CA PHE A 112 -4.02 0.31 -10.12
C PHE A 112 -2.72 -0.35 -10.55
N GLU A 113 -2.75 -0.98 -11.70
CA GLU A 113 -1.53 -1.28 -12.41
C GLU A 113 -1.03 0.03 -13.03
N LEU A 114 0.12 0.48 -12.54
CA LEU A 114 0.82 1.56 -13.23
C LEU A 114 1.42 0.97 -14.51
N ASP A 115 0.93 1.44 -15.65
CA ASP A 115 1.65 1.29 -16.91
C ASP A 115 2.85 2.24 -16.88
N LEU A 116 3.98 1.67 -16.56
CA LEU A 116 5.26 2.39 -16.57
C LEU A 116 5.96 2.22 -17.91
#